data_f550045ce6f02d838d5cd61cdc03ee20
#
_entry.id   f550045ce6f02d838d5cd61cdc03ee20
#
_cell.length_a   1.000
_cell.length_b   1.000
_cell.length_c   1.000
_cell.angle_alpha   90.00
_cell.angle_beta   90.00
_cell.angle_gamma   90.00
#
_symmetry.space_group_name_H-M   'P 1'
#
loop_
_entity.id
_entity.type
_entity.pdbx_description
1 polymer ?
#
loop_
_entity_poly.entity_id
_entity_poly.type
_entity_poly.pdbx_seq_one_letter_code
_entity_poly.pdbx_strand_id
1 'polypeptide(L)'
;MKKRILIIFTLFVFAVTNSSCDSWLDVTPQAQVNAEKLFSKPKGFENALYGIYTSMTDASSYGTHMTFGLMDVLAQYYDVYQDKYHLLYEASRYNYKNSNSQDVIKNLWLKNYNSIANCNVLLDYLSEKSPSFFEGEEYKFLVAETKALRAYLHFDLLRAFAPSWKENSEALCLPYADNFTDRVHGQKKTSEIVQLILTDLDSARMMLSTVDPAREESFKEMYNHYV
;
A
#
# COMPACT_ATOMS: atom_id res chain seq x y z
N MET A 1 20.87 62.63 -28.32
CA MET A 1 21.75 61.50 -27.96
C MET A 1 21.40 60.91 -26.58
N LYS A 2 21.34 61.67 -25.51
CA LYS A 2 21.04 61.15 -24.13
C LYS A 2 19.74 60.34 -23.99
N LYS A 3 18.63 60.77 -24.65
CA LYS A 3 17.35 60.04 -24.61
C LYS A 3 17.41 58.64 -25.29
N ARG A 4 18.17 58.50 -26.39
CA ARG A 4 18.32 57.21 -27.08
C ARG A 4 19.21 56.23 -26.26
N ILE A 5 20.21 56.75 -25.58
CA ILE A 5 21.05 55.95 -24.69
C ILE A 5 20.23 55.44 -23.48
N LEU A 6 19.37 56.29 -22.92
CA LEU A 6 18.48 55.92 -21.82
C LEU A 6 17.52 54.78 -22.21
N ILE A 7 16.92 54.89 -23.42
CA ILE A 7 15.97 53.87 -23.95
C ILE A 7 16.69 52.52 -24.17
N ILE A 8 17.91 52.53 -24.71
CA ILE A 8 18.71 51.33 -24.94
C ILE A 8 19.10 50.70 -23.60
N PHE A 9 19.47 51.48 -22.60
CA PHE A 9 19.81 51.01 -21.27
C PHE A 9 18.60 50.38 -20.54
N THR A 10 17.40 51.01 -20.68
CA THR A 10 16.15 50.48 -20.10
C THR A 10 15.74 49.15 -20.76
N LEU A 11 15.86 49.03 -22.08
CA LEU A 11 15.62 47.79 -22.84
C LEU A 11 16.59 46.67 -22.44
N PHE A 12 17.86 47.02 -22.23
CA PHE A 12 18.88 46.05 -21.80
C PHE A 12 18.61 45.53 -20.38
N VAL A 13 18.24 46.43 -19.45
CA VAL A 13 17.85 46.02 -18.08
C VAL A 13 16.61 45.12 -18.09
N PHE A 14 15.61 45.43 -18.92
CA PHE A 14 14.40 44.62 -19.07
C PHE A 14 14.68 43.23 -19.68
N ALA A 15 15.65 43.10 -20.57
CA ALA A 15 16.05 41.83 -21.18
C ALA A 15 16.79 40.94 -20.19
N VAL A 16 17.59 41.49 -19.28
CA VAL A 16 18.36 40.72 -18.26
C VAL A 16 17.47 40.24 -17.11
N THR A 17 16.39 40.95 -16.79
CA THR A 17 15.47 40.55 -15.70
C THR A 17 14.54 39.40 -16.07
N ASN A 18 14.46 39.01 -17.36
CA ASN A 18 13.63 37.88 -17.81
C ASN A 18 14.42 36.55 -17.92
N SER A 19 15.66 36.48 -17.50
CA SER A 19 16.35 35.20 -17.34
C SER A 19 15.82 34.51 -16.05
N SER A 20 14.62 33.96 -16.17
CA SER A 20 14.03 33.07 -15.16
C SER A 20 14.89 31.79 -15.09
N CYS A 21 15.41 31.49 -13.94
CA CYS A 21 16.07 30.22 -13.69
C CYS A 21 15.01 29.11 -13.71
N ASP A 22 14.80 28.45 -14.84
CA ASP A 22 13.93 27.24 -14.95
C ASP A 22 14.32 26.14 -13.97
N SER A 23 15.60 26.07 -13.58
CA SER A 23 16.10 25.05 -12.65
C SER A 23 15.62 25.21 -11.20
N TRP A 24 15.02 26.36 -10.81
CA TRP A 24 14.49 26.53 -9.45
C TRP A 24 13.04 26.04 -9.32
N LEU A 25 12.35 25.88 -10.44
CA LEU A 25 10.97 25.34 -10.50
C LEU A 25 10.94 23.82 -10.75
N ASP A 26 12.07 23.22 -11.04
CA ASP A 26 12.22 21.77 -11.24
C ASP A 26 12.36 21.05 -9.87
N VAL A 27 11.34 21.22 -9.05
CA VAL A 27 11.22 20.50 -7.76
C VAL A 27 10.67 19.11 -8.08
N THR A 28 11.55 18.17 -8.37
CA THR A 28 11.17 16.75 -8.29
C THR A 28 10.59 16.49 -6.89
N PRO A 29 9.36 15.96 -6.77
CA PRO A 29 8.77 15.68 -5.47
C PRO A 29 9.74 14.83 -4.65
N GLN A 30 10.08 15.25 -3.43
CA GLN A 30 11.05 14.54 -2.56
C GLN A 30 10.71 13.04 -2.42
N ALA A 31 9.42 12.68 -2.48
CA ALA A 31 8.96 11.30 -2.46
C ALA A 31 9.47 10.49 -3.67
N GLN A 32 9.47 11.08 -4.88
CA GLN A 32 9.89 10.38 -6.10
C GLN A 32 11.41 10.19 -6.14
N VAL A 33 12.17 11.21 -5.77
CA VAL A 33 13.66 11.09 -5.64
C VAL A 33 14.04 10.04 -4.61
N ASN A 34 13.29 9.95 -3.51
CA ASN A 34 13.52 8.94 -2.48
C ASN A 34 13.20 7.52 -2.97
N ALA A 35 12.15 7.35 -3.79
CA ALA A 35 11.80 6.05 -4.37
C ALA A 35 12.86 5.55 -5.37
N GLU A 36 13.28 6.38 -6.31
CA GLU A 36 14.35 6.04 -7.26
C GLU A 36 15.66 5.66 -6.54
N LYS A 37 16.02 6.40 -5.50
CA LYS A 37 17.18 6.09 -4.67
C LYS A 37 17.00 4.79 -3.90
N LEU A 38 15.82 4.54 -3.34
CA LEU A 38 15.50 3.32 -2.62
C LEU A 38 15.65 2.10 -3.54
N PHE A 39 15.05 2.12 -4.73
CA PHE A 39 15.04 1.02 -5.69
C PHE A 39 16.26 0.98 -6.62
N SER A 40 17.33 1.72 -6.29
CA SER A 40 18.61 1.67 -7.01
C SER A 40 19.47 0.44 -6.67
N LYS A 41 19.16 -0.26 -5.58
CA LYS A 41 19.90 -1.45 -5.08
C LYS A 41 18.93 -2.55 -4.62
N PRO A 42 19.32 -3.84 -4.71
CA PRO A 42 18.48 -4.96 -4.24
C PRO A 42 17.96 -4.77 -2.81
N LYS A 43 18.82 -4.39 -1.88
CA LYS A 43 18.44 -4.14 -0.47
C LYS A 43 17.32 -3.11 -0.29
N GLY A 44 17.14 -2.21 -1.24
CA GLY A 44 16.03 -1.24 -1.23
C GLY A 44 14.66 -1.90 -1.40
N PHE A 45 14.58 -2.97 -2.19
CA PHE A 45 13.35 -3.74 -2.40
C PHE A 45 12.96 -4.53 -1.15
N GLU A 46 13.91 -5.19 -0.50
CA GLU A 46 13.66 -5.81 0.81
C GLU A 46 13.18 -4.79 1.85
N ASN A 47 13.87 -3.64 1.94
CA ASN A 47 13.49 -2.58 2.88
C ASN A 47 12.07 -2.06 2.60
N ALA A 48 11.66 -1.97 1.33
CA ALA A 48 10.30 -1.60 0.94
C ALA A 48 9.28 -2.64 1.42
N LEU A 49 9.57 -3.94 1.25
CA LEU A 49 8.73 -5.03 1.73
C LEU A 49 8.60 -4.99 3.27
N TYR A 50 9.71 -4.83 3.99
CA TYR A 50 9.68 -4.65 5.46
C TYR A 50 8.90 -3.40 5.87
N GLY A 51 8.98 -2.33 5.08
CA GLY A 51 8.18 -1.12 5.28
C GLY A 51 6.68 -1.39 5.20
N ILE A 52 6.24 -2.29 4.31
CA ILE A 52 4.84 -2.72 4.22
C ILE A 52 4.43 -3.47 5.49
N TYR A 53 5.21 -4.45 5.94
CA TYR A 53 4.94 -5.17 7.20
C TYR A 53 4.91 -4.23 8.39
N THR A 54 5.87 -3.31 8.49
CA THR A 54 5.88 -2.28 9.53
C THR A 54 4.62 -1.40 9.48
N SER A 55 4.17 -1.03 8.28
CA SER A 55 2.92 -0.29 8.11
C SER A 55 1.69 -1.06 8.63
N MET A 56 1.69 -2.38 8.47
CA MET A 56 0.62 -3.26 8.94
C MET A 56 0.54 -3.36 10.47
N THR A 57 1.64 -3.10 11.21
CA THR A 57 1.61 -3.10 12.69
C THR A 57 0.90 -1.88 13.31
N ASP A 58 0.43 -0.95 12.49
CA ASP A 58 -0.38 0.19 12.96
C ASP A 58 -1.67 -0.28 13.64
N ALA A 59 -2.08 0.43 14.70
CA ALA A 59 -3.30 0.12 15.44
C ALA A 59 -4.57 0.12 14.56
N SER A 60 -4.61 0.95 13.52
CA SER A 60 -5.72 0.98 12.56
C SER A 60 -5.74 -0.23 11.61
N SER A 61 -4.75 -1.11 11.67
CA SER A 61 -4.63 -2.33 10.87
C SER A 61 -4.42 -3.54 11.78
N TYR A 62 -3.40 -4.37 11.51
CA TYR A 62 -3.16 -5.62 12.25
C TYR A 62 -2.56 -5.41 13.66
N GLY A 63 -2.06 -4.19 13.98
CA GLY A 63 -1.65 -3.88 15.34
C GLY A 63 -2.79 -3.94 16.35
N THR A 64 -4.04 -3.71 15.92
CA THR A 64 -5.21 -3.80 16.80
C THR A 64 -6.50 -4.14 16.04
N HIS A 65 -6.96 -3.29 15.10
CA HIS A 65 -8.35 -3.32 14.63
C HIS A 65 -8.67 -4.48 13.70
N MET A 66 -7.71 -4.97 12.91
CA MET A 66 -7.88 -6.15 12.04
C MET A 66 -7.69 -7.49 12.78
N THR A 67 -7.28 -7.45 14.05
CA THR A 67 -7.04 -8.63 14.90
C THR A 67 -7.98 -8.62 16.09
N PHE A 68 -7.48 -8.28 17.26
CA PHE A 68 -8.22 -8.31 18.54
C PHE A 68 -8.99 -7.02 18.88
N GLY A 69 -9.05 -6.04 17.96
CA GLY A 69 -9.78 -4.78 18.17
C GLY A 69 -11.18 -4.79 17.55
N LEU A 70 -11.39 -3.96 16.51
CA LEU A 70 -12.70 -3.79 15.89
C LEU A 70 -13.33 -5.11 15.42
N MET A 71 -12.54 -5.99 14.77
CA MET A 71 -13.06 -7.25 14.22
C MET A 71 -13.62 -8.16 15.31
N ASP A 72 -12.88 -8.34 16.40
CA ASP A 72 -13.32 -9.19 17.52
C ASP A 72 -14.49 -8.58 18.31
N VAL A 73 -14.52 -7.25 18.42
CA VAL A 73 -15.66 -6.54 19.02
C VAL A 73 -16.92 -6.71 18.17
N LEU A 74 -16.83 -6.58 16.85
CA LEU A 74 -17.95 -6.83 15.95
C LEU A 74 -18.39 -8.31 15.95
N ALA A 75 -17.44 -9.23 16.12
CA ALA A 75 -17.71 -10.65 16.27
C ALA A 75 -18.27 -11.03 17.68
N GLN A 76 -18.39 -10.05 18.59
CA GLN A 76 -18.87 -10.24 19.96
C GLN A 76 -18.03 -11.22 20.79
N TYR A 77 -16.70 -11.30 20.51
CA TYR A 77 -15.78 -12.16 21.28
C TYR A 77 -15.51 -11.63 22.68
N TYR A 78 -15.63 -10.31 22.89
CA TYR A 78 -15.60 -9.69 24.22
C TYR A 78 -16.50 -8.46 24.30
N ASP A 79 -16.89 -8.14 25.52
CA ASP A 79 -17.86 -7.12 25.82
C ASP A 79 -17.19 -5.80 26.23
N VAL A 80 -17.39 -4.75 25.43
CA VAL A 80 -17.01 -3.37 25.77
C VAL A 80 -18.22 -2.55 26.22
N TYR A 81 -19.39 -3.21 26.42
CA TYR A 81 -20.66 -2.57 26.66
C TYR A 81 -20.75 -1.84 28.00
N GLN A 82 -19.92 -2.23 28.95
CA GLN A 82 -19.89 -1.66 30.31
C GLN A 82 -19.22 -0.28 30.34
N ASP A 83 -18.37 0.04 29.37
CA ASP A 83 -17.63 1.30 29.30
C ASP A 83 -18.09 2.18 28.13
N LYS A 84 -18.96 3.14 28.44
CA LYS A 84 -19.48 4.11 27.45
C LYS A 84 -18.40 5.02 26.86
N TYR A 85 -17.26 5.13 27.48
CA TYR A 85 -16.13 5.94 27.01
C TYR A 85 -15.14 5.15 26.17
N HIS A 86 -15.33 3.81 26.09
CA HIS A 86 -14.46 2.98 25.26
C HIS A 86 -14.66 3.34 23.77
N LEU A 87 -13.55 3.49 23.03
CA LEU A 87 -13.56 3.87 21.61
C LEU A 87 -14.49 3.03 20.74
N LEU A 88 -14.60 1.72 21.03
CA LEU A 88 -15.39 0.76 20.27
C LEU A 88 -16.79 0.54 20.86
N TYR A 89 -17.21 1.31 21.88
CA TYR A 89 -18.53 1.13 22.53
C TYR A 89 -19.69 1.20 21.53
N GLU A 90 -19.70 2.21 20.68
CA GLU A 90 -20.75 2.36 19.66
C GLU A 90 -20.64 1.31 18.54
N ALA A 91 -19.42 0.92 18.17
CA ALA A 91 -19.19 -0.15 17.20
C ALA A 91 -19.67 -1.51 17.72
N SER A 92 -19.48 -1.82 19.01
CA SER A 92 -19.99 -3.06 19.63
C SER A 92 -21.49 -3.19 19.58
N ARG A 93 -22.19 -2.09 19.42
CA ARG A 93 -23.65 -2.01 19.25
C ARG A 93 -24.09 -1.87 17.79
N TYR A 94 -23.15 -2.03 16.86
CA TYR A 94 -23.37 -1.84 15.42
C TYR A 94 -23.87 -0.44 15.03
N ASN A 95 -23.58 0.58 15.88
CA ASN A 95 -23.94 1.96 15.59
C ASN A 95 -22.89 2.60 14.66
N TYR A 96 -22.97 2.26 13.39
CA TYR A 96 -22.06 2.78 12.34
C TYR A 96 -22.29 4.25 11.97
N LYS A 97 -23.33 4.90 12.52
CA LYS A 97 -23.59 6.33 12.32
C LYS A 97 -22.87 7.21 13.34
N ASN A 98 -22.36 6.63 14.42
CA ASN A 98 -21.56 7.35 15.42
C ASN A 98 -20.19 7.73 14.82
N SER A 99 -19.70 8.93 15.14
CA SER A 99 -18.42 9.45 14.62
C SER A 99 -17.23 8.56 14.97
N ASN A 100 -17.15 8.06 16.21
CA ASN A 100 -16.04 7.18 16.62
C ASN A 100 -16.02 5.89 15.80
N SER A 101 -17.20 5.26 15.58
CA SER A 101 -17.30 4.07 14.73
C SER A 101 -16.85 4.37 13.29
N GLN A 102 -17.31 5.51 12.74
CA GLN A 102 -16.94 5.92 11.39
C GLN A 102 -15.43 6.18 11.27
N ASP A 103 -14.83 6.86 12.24
CA ASP A 103 -13.39 7.17 12.22
C ASP A 103 -12.54 5.89 12.32
N VAL A 104 -12.89 4.97 13.19
CA VAL A 104 -12.18 3.67 13.30
C VAL A 104 -12.29 2.88 12.00
N ILE A 105 -13.49 2.74 11.43
CA ILE A 105 -13.73 2.00 10.19
C ILE A 105 -13.01 2.66 9.01
N LYS A 106 -13.08 3.99 8.90
CA LYS A 106 -12.39 4.77 7.88
C LYS A 106 -10.87 4.61 7.95
N ASN A 107 -10.30 4.71 9.15
CA ASN A 107 -8.86 4.59 9.34
C ASN A 107 -8.38 3.16 9.02
N LEU A 108 -9.13 2.13 9.40
CA LEU A 108 -8.87 0.75 9.03
C LEU A 108 -8.86 0.58 7.50
N TRP A 109 -9.87 1.09 6.81
CA TRP A 109 -9.97 1.07 5.35
C TRP A 109 -8.76 1.75 4.70
N LEU A 110 -8.49 3.00 5.07
CA LEU A 110 -7.41 3.79 4.49
C LEU A 110 -6.04 3.17 4.74
N LYS A 111 -5.79 2.64 5.94
CA LYS A 111 -4.49 2.05 6.28
C LYS A 111 -4.22 0.78 5.49
N ASN A 112 -5.23 -0.09 5.32
CA ASN A 112 -5.07 -1.32 4.54
C ASN A 112 -4.92 -1.03 3.05
N TYR A 113 -5.68 -0.09 2.48
CA TYR A 113 -5.46 0.33 1.09
C TYR A 113 -4.11 1.04 0.86
N ASN A 114 -3.59 1.76 1.86
CA ASN A 114 -2.24 2.30 1.81
C ASN A 114 -1.19 1.18 1.74
N SER A 115 -1.35 0.11 2.52
CA SER A 115 -0.46 -1.06 2.46
C SER A 115 -0.55 -1.76 1.09
N ILE A 116 -1.76 -1.89 0.52
CA ILE A 116 -1.97 -2.41 -0.86
C ILE A 116 -1.29 -1.53 -1.90
N ALA A 117 -1.42 -0.21 -1.78
CA ALA A 117 -0.74 0.73 -2.69
C ALA A 117 0.79 0.56 -2.63
N ASN A 118 1.36 0.38 -1.44
CA ASN A 118 2.79 0.10 -1.28
C ASN A 118 3.20 -1.25 -1.90
N CYS A 119 2.34 -2.29 -1.83
CA CYS A 119 2.57 -3.54 -2.56
C CYS A 119 2.61 -3.29 -4.07
N ASN A 120 1.69 -2.49 -4.60
CA ASN A 120 1.65 -2.17 -6.03
C ASN A 120 2.90 -1.38 -6.46
N VAL A 121 3.31 -0.37 -5.70
CA VAL A 121 4.57 0.37 -5.96
C VAL A 121 5.76 -0.58 -6.01
N LEU A 122 5.88 -1.48 -5.03
CA LEU A 122 6.98 -2.44 -4.98
C LEU A 122 6.95 -3.39 -6.20
N LEU A 123 5.78 -3.89 -6.59
CA LEU A 123 5.61 -4.75 -7.78
C LEU A 123 5.95 -4.02 -9.07
N ASP A 124 5.56 -2.75 -9.21
CA ASP A 124 5.88 -1.93 -10.38
C ASP A 124 7.41 -1.77 -10.53
N TYR A 125 8.10 -1.36 -9.47
CA TYR A 125 9.57 -1.26 -9.50
C TYR A 125 10.27 -2.61 -9.69
N LEU A 126 9.74 -3.71 -9.15
CA LEU A 126 10.24 -5.07 -9.42
C LEU A 126 10.10 -5.42 -10.90
N SER A 127 8.99 -5.05 -11.54
CA SER A 127 8.74 -5.36 -12.95
C SER A 127 9.70 -4.65 -13.91
N GLU A 128 10.28 -3.53 -13.50
CA GLU A 128 11.28 -2.77 -14.25
C GLU A 128 12.70 -3.35 -14.16
N LYS A 129 12.93 -4.31 -13.26
CA LYS A 129 14.25 -4.90 -13.03
C LYS A 129 14.38 -6.28 -13.67
N SER A 130 15.58 -6.54 -14.23
CA SER A 130 15.93 -7.91 -14.59
C SER A 130 16.14 -8.76 -13.33
N PRO A 131 15.75 -10.06 -13.33
CA PRO A 131 16.07 -10.97 -12.22
C PRO A 131 17.56 -11.02 -11.88
N SER A 132 18.45 -10.79 -12.86
CA SER A 132 19.91 -10.75 -12.67
C SER A 132 20.40 -9.52 -11.88
N PHE A 133 19.54 -8.56 -11.60
CA PHE A 133 19.84 -7.43 -10.71
C PHE A 133 19.90 -7.88 -9.24
N PHE A 134 19.25 -8.97 -8.90
CA PHE A 134 19.15 -9.54 -7.57
C PHE A 134 20.09 -10.76 -7.43
N GLU A 135 20.39 -11.14 -6.19
CA GLU A 135 21.16 -12.34 -5.92
C GLU A 135 20.27 -13.58 -5.85
N GLY A 136 20.68 -14.65 -6.49
CA GLY A 136 20.00 -15.94 -6.43
C GLY A 136 18.52 -15.89 -6.77
N GLU A 137 17.65 -16.29 -5.84
CA GLU A 137 16.20 -16.37 -6.02
C GLU A 137 15.46 -15.17 -5.39
N GLU A 138 16.18 -14.17 -4.90
CA GLU A 138 15.63 -13.01 -4.19
C GLU A 138 14.50 -12.31 -4.97
N TYR A 139 14.67 -12.15 -6.28
CA TYR A 139 13.64 -11.57 -7.14
C TYR A 139 12.31 -12.32 -7.05
N LYS A 140 12.37 -13.67 -7.12
CA LYS A 140 11.16 -14.50 -7.07
C LYS A 140 10.48 -14.41 -5.71
N PHE A 141 11.26 -14.39 -4.62
CA PHE A 141 10.74 -14.21 -3.28
C PHE A 141 10.04 -12.87 -3.12
N LEU A 142 10.69 -11.78 -3.51
CA LEU A 142 10.12 -10.44 -3.39
C LEU A 142 8.80 -10.31 -4.16
N VAL A 143 8.76 -10.79 -5.41
CA VAL A 143 7.53 -10.75 -6.22
C VAL A 143 6.44 -11.63 -5.62
N ALA A 144 6.78 -12.87 -5.25
CA ALA A 144 5.80 -13.83 -4.72
C ALA A 144 5.23 -13.36 -3.38
N GLU A 145 6.07 -12.92 -2.47
CA GLU A 145 5.66 -12.47 -1.15
C GLU A 145 4.82 -11.19 -1.24
N THR A 146 5.20 -10.23 -2.09
CA THR A 146 4.43 -9.00 -2.28
C THR A 146 3.05 -9.29 -2.88
N LYS A 147 2.94 -10.22 -3.85
CA LYS A 147 1.64 -10.64 -4.40
C LYS A 147 0.78 -11.36 -3.36
N ALA A 148 1.36 -12.27 -2.61
CA ALA A 148 0.66 -12.98 -1.53
C ALA A 148 0.15 -11.99 -0.47
N LEU A 149 0.97 -11.00 -0.10
CA LEU A 149 0.60 -9.96 0.86
C LEU A 149 -0.53 -9.06 0.32
N ARG A 150 -0.48 -8.67 -0.94
CA ARG A 150 -1.57 -7.93 -1.60
C ARG A 150 -2.88 -8.71 -1.60
N ALA A 151 -2.81 -9.98 -1.93
CA ALA A 151 -3.97 -10.89 -1.88
C ALA A 151 -4.55 -11.02 -0.47
N TYR A 152 -3.69 -11.18 0.52
CA TYR A 152 -4.07 -11.26 1.94
C TYR A 152 -4.80 -10.00 2.41
N LEU A 153 -4.24 -8.83 2.12
CA LEU A 153 -4.84 -7.55 2.47
C LEU A 153 -6.23 -7.35 1.82
N HIS A 154 -6.36 -7.69 0.53
CA HIS A 154 -7.65 -7.63 -0.15
C HIS A 154 -8.66 -8.65 0.41
N PHE A 155 -8.21 -9.85 0.77
CA PHE A 155 -9.07 -10.86 1.37
C PHE A 155 -9.63 -10.41 2.72
N ASP A 156 -8.80 -9.80 3.56
CA ASP A 156 -9.25 -9.29 4.85
C ASP A 156 -10.20 -8.09 4.71
N LEU A 157 -9.95 -7.19 3.75
CA LEU A 157 -10.92 -6.15 3.42
C LEU A 157 -12.24 -6.75 2.89
N LEU A 158 -12.17 -7.79 2.07
CA LEU A 158 -13.35 -8.48 1.58
C LEU A 158 -14.18 -9.07 2.73
N ARG A 159 -13.51 -9.74 3.68
CA ARG A 159 -14.17 -10.28 4.88
C ARG A 159 -14.81 -9.21 5.75
N ALA A 160 -14.20 -8.03 5.83
CA ALA A 160 -14.67 -6.94 6.67
C ALA A 160 -15.82 -6.13 6.05
N PHE A 161 -15.85 -6.00 4.71
CA PHE A 161 -16.70 -5.01 4.03
C PHE A 161 -17.64 -5.60 2.96
N ALA A 162 -17.54 -6.87 2.62
CA ALA A 162 -18.40 -7.50 1.65
C ALA A 162 -19.41 -8.45 2.30
N PRO A 163 -20.56 -8.70 1.66
CA PRO A 163 -21.41 -9.80 2.06
C PRO A 163 -20.66 -11.13 1.89
N SER A 164 -21.02 -12.14 2.69
CA SER A 164 -20.44 -13.45 2.56
C SER A 164 -20.71 -14.03 1.15
N TRP A 165 -19.81 -14.87 0.66
CA TRP A 165 -19.96 -15.56 -0.63
C TRP A 165 -21.30 -16.27 -0.75
N LYS A 166 -21.72 -16.95 0.32
CA LYS A 166 -22.97 -17.72 0.38
C LYS A 166 -24.20 -16.83 0.32
N GLU A 167 -24.08 -15.62 0.84
CA GLU A 167 -25.21 -14.68 0.87
C GLU A 167 -25.38 -13.99 -0.49
N ASN A 168 -24.35 -13.39 -1.04
CA ASN A 168 -24.39 -12.71 -2.33
C ASN A 168 -23.00 -12.54 -2.96
N SER A 169 -22.57 -13.49 -3.77
CA SER A 169 -21.30 -13.42 -4.50
C SER A 169 -21.28 -12.37 -5.63
N GLU A 170 -22.45 -11.90 -6.06
CA GLU A 170 -22.59 -10.93 -7.15
C GLU A 170 -22.71 -9.48 -6.66
N ALA A 171 -22.69 -9.26 -5.34
CA ALA A 171 -22.71 -7.91 -4.79
C ALA A 171 -21.48 -7.12 -5.17
N LEU A 172 -21.67 -5.89 -5.65
CA LEU A 172 -20.60 -4.90 -5.76
C LEU A 172 -20.18 -4.49 -4.35
N CYS A 173 -18.91 -4.60 -4.01
CA CYS A 173 -18.43 -4.36 -2.66
C CYS A 173 -17.26 -3.40 -2.57
N LEU A 174 -16.08 -3.79 -2.95
CA LEU A 174 -14.85 -2.99 -2.82
C LEU A 174 -14.02 -3.00 -4.10
N PRO A 175 -13.12 -2.03 -4.31
CA PRO A 175 -12.19 -2.05 -5.42
C PRO A 175 -11.08 -3.08 -5.17
N TYR A 176 -10.62 -3.74 -6.24
CA TYR A 176 -9.36 -4.47 -6.24
C TYR A 176 -8.29 -3.59 -6.89
N ALA A 177 -7.35 -3.09 -6.08
CA ALA A 177 -6.27 -2.24 -6.54
C ALA A 177 -5.04 -3.12 -6.91
N ASP A 178 -4.82 -3.34 -8.20
CA ASP A 178 -3.79 -4.20 -8.76
C ASP A 178 -2.60 -3.44 -9.38
N ASN A 179 -2.67 -2.11 -9.39
CA ASN A 179 -1.63 -1.24 -9.91
C ASN A 179 -1.58 0.08 -9.13
N PHE A 180 -0.43 0.76 -9.21
CA PHE A 180 -0.24 2.09 -8.65
C PHE A 180 -0.53 3.14 -9.74
N THR A 181 -1.76 3.61 -9.77
CA THR A 181 -2.18 4.73 -10.63
C THR A 181 -3.00 5.72 -9.80
N ASP A 182 -2.98 6.99 -10.17
CA ASP A 182 -3.84 8.03 -9.56
C ASP A 182 -5.33 7.85 -9.91
N ARG A 183 -5.67 6.75 -10.55
CA ARG A 183 -7.03 6.47 -11.00
C ARG A 183 -7.84 5.81 -9.88
N VAL A 184 -9.09 6.20 -9.79
CA VAL A 184 -10.05 5.56 -8.90
C VAL A 184 -10.37 4.16 -9.44
N HIS A 185 -10.06 3.12 -8.66
CA HIS A 185 -10.50 1.76 -8.96
C HIS A 185 -12.00 1.62 -8.66
N GLY A 186 -12.76 1.12 -9.64
CA GLY A 186 -14.19 0.85 -9.47
C GLY A 186 -14.44 -0.34 -8.54
N GLN A 187 -15.58 -0.34 -7.88
CA GLN A 187 -16.04 -1.50 -7.12
C GLN A 187 -16.19 -2.72 -8.04
N LYS A 188 -15.84 -3.88 -7.53
CA LYS A 188 -15.99 -5.19 -8.19
C LYS A 188 -16.93 -6.07 -7.39
N LYS A 189 -17.46 -7.10 -8.03
CA LYS A 189 -18.26 -8.13 -7.38
C LYS A 189 -17.41 -8.96 -6.44
N THR A 190 -18.01 -9.48 -5.37
CA THR A 190 -17.34 -10.41 -4.45
C THR A 190 -16.68 -11.57 -5.20
N SER A 191 -17.36 -12.16 -6.20
CA SER A 191 -16.84 -13.25 -7.04
C SER A 191 -15.60 -12.84 -7.85
N GLU A 192 -15.60 -11.65 -8.42
CA GLU A 192 -14.46 -11.13 -9.19
C GLU A 192 -13.24 -10.89 -8.29
N ILE A 193 -13.45 -10.33 -7.09
CA ILE A 193 -12.37 -10.09 -6.14
C ILE A 193 -11.75 -11.39 -5.65
N VAL A 194 -12.56 -12.40 -5.32
CA VAL A 194 -12.05 -13.72 -4.94
C VAL A 194 -11.19 -14.32 -6.06
N GLN A 195 -11.61 -14.20 -7.32
CA GLN A 195 -10.83 -14.68 -8.45
C GLN A 195 -9.48 -13.95 -8.60
N LEU A 196 -9.45 -12.64 -8.39
CA LEU A 196 -8.23 -11.84 -8.44
C LEU A 196 -7.27 -12.19 -7.28
N ILE A 197 -7.81 -12.40 -6.07
CA ILE A 197 -7.05 -12.89 -4.92
C ILE A 197 -6.41 -14.24 -5.23
N LEU A 198 -7.18 -15.19 -5.78
CA LEU A 198 -6.67 -16.51 -6.16
C LEU A 198 -5.59 -16.40 -7.26
N THR A 199 -5.75 -15.50 -8.21
CA THR A 199 -4.75 -15.23 -9.26
C THR A 199 -3.41 -14.75 -8.67
N ASP A 200 -3.45 -13.83 -7.72
CA ASP A 200 -2.23 -13.37 -7.04
C ASP A 200 -1.57 -14.49 -6.21
N LEU A 201 -2.37 -15.26 -5.48
CA LEU A 201 -1.88 -16.40 -4.67
C LEU A 201 -1.30 -17.53 -5.54
N ASP A 202 -1.95 -17.88 -6.64
CA ASP A 202 -1.43 -18.89 -7.58
C ASP A 202 -0.13 -18.42 -8.24
N SER A 203 -0.06 -17.13 -8.62
CA SER A 203 1.18 -16.55 -9.14
C SER A 203 2.33 -16.63 -8.11
N ALA A 204 2.05 -16.29 -6.86
CA ALA A 204 3.02 -16.40 -5.77
C ALA A 204 3.47 -17.85 -5.56
N ARG A 205 2.53 -18.79 -5.47
CA ARG A 205 2.78 -20.23 -5.33
C ARG A 205 3.64 -20.78 -6.46
N MET A 206 3.33 -20.43 -7.71
CA MET A 206 4.09 -20.88 -8.88
C MET A 206 5.54 -20.38 -8.82
N MET A 207 5.78 -19.15 -8.42
CA MET A 207 7.13 -18.61 -8.28
C MET A 207 7.91 -19.31 -7.18
N LEU A 208 7.30 -19.52 -6.00
CA LEU A 208 7.94 -20.18 -4.86
C LEU A 208 8.20 -21.66 -5.10
N SER A 209 7.35 -22.36 -5.89
CA SER A 209 7.55 -23.78 -6.20
C SER A 209 8.80 -24.08 -7.02
N THR A 210 9.40 -23.07 -7.63
CA THR A 210 10.64 -23.19 -8.42
C THR A 210 11.89 -22.80 -7.64
N VAL A 211 11.73 -22.43 -6.37
CA VAL A 211 12.84 -22.01 -5.51
C VAL A 211 13.46 -23.25 -4.85
N ASP A 212 14.79 -23.29 -4.78
CA ASP A 212 15.53 -24.37 -4.13
C ASP A 212 15.21 -24.42 -2.62
N PRO A 213 14.72 -25.57 -2.10
CA PRO A 213 14.41 -25.73 -0.68
C PRO A 213 15.57 -25.41 0.27
N ALA A 214 16.82 -25.64 -0.14
CA ALA A 214 17.99 -25.31 0.67
C ALA A 214 18.16 -23.80 0.90
N ARG A 215 17.64 -22.97 0.00
CA ARG A 215 17.61 -21.51 0.16
C ARG A 215 16.38 -21.01 0.92
N GLU A 216 15.31 -21.79 0.93
CA GLU A 216 14.14 -21.54 1.79
C GLU A 216 14.53 -21.53 3.28
N GLU A 217 15.49 -22.36 3.66
CA GLU A 217 16.00 -22.45 5.04
C GLU A 217 16.76 -21.17 5.44
N SER A 218 17.59 -20.65 4.57
CA SER A 218 18.30 -19.38 4.78
C SER A 218 17.34 -18.17 4.88
N PHE A 219 16.22 -18.20 4.16
CA PHE A 219 15.19 -17.19 4.24
C PHE A 219 14.38 -17.32 5.56
N LYS A 220 14.11 -18.53 6.03
CA LYS A 220 13.52 -18.79 7.33
C LYS A 220 14.41 -18.33 8.50
N GLU A 221 15.72 -18.49 8.40
CA GLU A 221 16.66 -17.95 9.38
C GLU A 221 16.64 -16.43 9.43
N MET A 222 16.55 -15.77 8.28
CA MET A 222 16.41 -14.31 8.21
C MET A 222 15.05 -13.84 8.79
N TYR A 223 13.97 -14.57 8.54
CA TYR A 223 12.63 -14.30 9.09
C TYR A 223 12.56 -14.48 10.60
N ASN A 224 13.14 -15.56 11.12
CA ASN A 224 13.16 -15.87 12.55
C ASN A 224 14.02 -14.90 13.39
N HIS A 225 14.83 -14.05 12.73
CA HIS A 225 15.60 -13.01 13.42
C HIS A 225 14.76 -11.75 13.72
N TYR A 226 13.54 -11.62 13.16
CA TYR A 226 12.68 -10.46 13.29
C TYR A 226 11.33 -10.76 13.97
N VAL A 227 11.10 -11.99 14.42
CA VAL A 227 9.99 -12.43 15.26
C VAL A 227 10.50 -12.72 16.67
#